data_82a8796013b32e0647d2313e2218e4ce
#
_entry.id   82a8796013b32e0647d2313e2218e4ce
#
_cell.length_a   1.000
_cell.length_b   1.000
_cell.length_c   1.000
_cell.angle_alpha   90.00
_cell.angle_beta   90.00
_cell.angle_gamma   90.00
#
_symmetry.space_group_name_H-M   'P 1'
#
loop_
_entity.id
_entity.type
_entity.pdbx_description
1 polymer ?
#
loop_
_entity_poly.entity_id
_entity_poly.type
_entity_poly.pdbx_seq_one_letter_code
_entity_poly.pdbx_strand_id
1 'polypeptide(L)'
;MADVEENRAHEQQWKARLLNESQRRSLATVARRVELAAWHLEERLLRETPPQLALTRFTDPPDSARRTALLHLVNRVRQEVATLATDYHLAVAEESFVRSTMGEFTLLWCDLEDSRPQKLQRYGAINPQADEVLGPPIQRLIELMLAMNDVTGGKEESIRLWQEVGENDSQGTPPSL
;
A
#
# COMPACT_ATOMS: atom_id res chain seq x y z
N MET A 1 -43.18 5.92 -11.89
CA MET A 1 -41.75 6.13 -11.60
C MET A 1 -41.55 6.79 -10.24
N ALA A 2 -42.33 7.78 -9.82
CA ALA A 2 -42.23 8.43 -8.51
C ALA A 2 -42.36 7.45 -7.34
N ASP A 3 -43.32 6.53 -7.37
CA ASP A 3 -43.59 5.56 -6.30
C ASP A 3 -42.41 4.59 -6.03
N VAL A 4 -41.63 4.28 -7.03
CA VAL A 4 -40.45 3.38 -6.91
C VAL A 4 -39.26 4.11 -6.26
N GLU A 5 -39.07 5.39 -6.54
CA GLU A 5 -38.04 6.22 -5.93
C GLU A 5 -38.38 6.54 -4.46
N GLU A 6 -39.61 6.81 -4.16
CA GLU A 6 -40.09 7.07 -2.78
C GLU A 6 -39.95 5.82 -1.91
N ASN A 7 -40.25 4.64 -2.44
CA ASN A 7 -40.11 3.37 -1.73
C ASN A 7 -38.64 3.03 -1.45
N ARG A 8 -37.73 3.31 -2.41
CA ARG A 8 -36.27 3.15 -2.23
C ARG A 8 -35.73 4.09 -1.15
N ALA A 9 -36.15 5.35 -1.16
CA ALA A 9 -35.71 6.32 -0.17
C ALA A 9 -36.15 5.92 1.24
N HIS A 10 -37.38 5.40 1.39
CA HIS A 10 -37.89 4.91 2.66
C HIS A 10 -37.15 3.67 3.16
N GLU A 11 -36.80 2.74 2.27
CA GLU A 11 -36.02 1.54 2.58
C GLU A 11 -34.60 1.90 3.02
N GLN A 12 -33.93 2.82 2.33
CA GLN A 12 -32.61 3.31 2.70
C GLN A 12 -32.61 4.01 4.07
N GLN A 13 -33.61 4.84 4.32
CA GLN A 13 -33.75 5.52 5.61
C GLN A 13 -33.99 4.53 6.77
N TRP A 14 -34.73 3.46 6.51
CA TRP A 14 -34.92 2.39 7.48
C TRP A 14 -33.63 1.62 7.74
N LYS A 15 -32.92 1.20 6.70
CA LYS A 15 -31.61 0.52 6.81
C LYS A 15 -30.59 1.36 7.60
N ALA A 16 -30.52 2.66 7.33
CA ALA A 16 -29.64 3.57 8.06
C ALA A 16 -29.94 3.64 9.58
N ARG A 17 -31.17 3.37 10.00
CA ARG A 17 -31.56 3.34 11.42
C ARG A 17 -31.25 2.01 12.13
N LEU A 18 -30.92 0.94 11.38
CA LEU A 18 -30.62 -0.37 11.97
C LEU A 18 -29.31 -0.38 12.76
N LEU A 19 -28.39 0.52 12.43
CA LEU A 19 -27.08 0.60 13.06
C LEU A 19 -26.91 1.90 13.84
N ASN A 20 -26.39 1.82 15.04
CA ASN A 20 -25.90 3.00 15.75
C ASN A 20 -24.59 3.52 15.15
N GLU A 21 -24.14 4.70 15.57
CA GLU A 21 -22.94 5.34 15.02
C GLU A 21 -21.67 4.50 15.17
N SER A 22 -21.47 3.86 16.33
CA SER A 22 -20.31 2.99 16.59
C SER A 22 -20.31 1.77 15.67
N GLN A 23 -21.47 1.16 15.47
CA GLN A 23 -21.65 0.02 14.57
C GLN A 23 -21.38 0.42 13.11
N ARG A 24 -21.87 1.59 12.67
CA ARG A 24 -21.57 2.13 11.33
C ARG A 24 -20.07 2.39 11.14
N ARG A 25 -19.39 2.97 12.12
CA ARG A 25 -17.93 3.18 12.08
C ARG A 25 -17.18 1.86 11.96
N SER A 26 -17.56 0.86 12.74
CA SER A 26 -16.96 -0.48 12.68
C SER A 26 -17.16 -1.12 11.31
N LEU A 27 -18.40 -1.10 10.80
CA LEU A 27 -18.72 -1.63 9.49
C LEU A 27 -17.97 -0.91 8.36
N ALA A 28 -17.90 0.43 8.41
CA ALA A 28 -17.14 1.23 7.46
C ALA A 28 -15.65 0.85 7.45
N THR A 29 -15.07 0.61 8.62
CA THR A 29 -13.67 0.18 8.74
C THR A 29 -13.43 -1.18 8.06
N VAL A 30 -14.33 -2.14 8.29
CA VAL A 30 -14.24 -3.47 7.66
C VAL A 30 -14.46 -3.38 6.15
N ALA A 31 -15.50 -2.67 5.71
CA ALA A 31 -15.80 -2.49 4.28
C ALA A 31 -14.63 -1.86 3.53
N ARG A 32 -14.00 -0.82 4.08
CA ARG A 32 -12.82 -0.19 3.52
C ARG A 32 -11.64 -1.17 3.40
N ARG A 33 -11.39 -1.99 4.41
CA ARG A 33 -10.32 -3.01 4.33
C ARG A 33 -10.57 -4.03 3.22
N VAL A 34 -11.82 -4.43 3.03
CA VAL A 34 -12.21 -5.33 1.93
C VAL A 34 -12.00 -4.65 0.58
N GLU A 35 -12.38 -3.38 0.45
CA GLU A 35 -12.19 -2.58 -0.78
C GLU A 35 -10.70 -2.43 -1.12
N LEU A 36 -9.86 -2.08 -0.15
CA LEU A 36 -8.41 -1.97 -0.32
C LEU A 36 -7.78 -3.31 -0.71
N ALA A 37 -8.20 -4.43 -0.10
CA ALA A 37 -7.73 -5.75 -0.47
C ALA A 37 -8.10 -6.11 -1.92
N ALA A 38 -9.32 -5.77 -2.35
CA ALA A 38 -9.77 -5.94 -3.73
C ALA A 38 -8.96 -5.07 -4.71
N TRP A 39 -8.67 -3.82 -4.35
CA TRP A 39 -7.83 -2.92 -5.13
C TRP A 39 -6.39 -3.47 -5.27
N HIS A 40 -5.75 -3.90 -4.18
CA HIS A 40 -4.42 -4.49 -4.23
C HIS A 40 -4.38 -5.78 -5.08
N LEU A 41 -5.44 -6.60 -5.03
CA LEU A 41 -5.54 -7.78 -5.88
C LEU A 41 -5.63 -7.39 -7.35
N GLU A 42 -6.46 -6.41 -7.69
CA GLU A 42 -6.59 -5.90 -9.06
C GLU A 42 -5.26 -5.38 -9.61
N GLU A 43 -4.55 -4.55 -8.84
CA GLU A 43 -3.23 -4.04 -9.20
C GLU A 43 -2.24 -5.18 -9.55
N ARG A 44 -2.27 -6.28 -8.79
CA ARG A 44 -1.45 -7.46 -9.07
C ARG A 44 -1.89 -8.21 -10.32
N LEU A 45 -3.21 -8.30 -10.56
CA LEU A 45 -3.78 -9.00 -11.70
C LEU A 45 -3.59 -8.22 -13.02
N LEU A 46 -3.58 -6.89 -12.96
CA LEU A 46 -3.37 -6.04 -14.14
C LEU A 46 -1.90 -5.99 -14.59
N ARG A 47 -0.96 -6.36 -13.73
CA ARG A 47 0.44 -6.50 -14.13
C ARG A 47 0.63 -7.76 -14.95
N GLU A 48 1.08 -7.61 -16.19
CA GLU A 48 1.33 -8.75 -17.10
C GLU A 48 2.50 -9.62 -16.59
N THR A 49 3.50 -8.98 -16.00
CA THR A 49 4.68 -9.66 -15.46
C THR A 49 4.87 -9.27 -13.99
N PRO A 50 5.03 -10.24 -13.08
CA PRO A 50 5.39 -9.93 -11.71
C PRO A 50 6.70 -9.13 -11.65
N PRO A 51 6.82 -8.16 -10.73
CA PRO A 51 8.06 -7.41 -10.57
C PRO A 51 9.20 -8.36 -10.17
N GLN A 52 10.37 -8.17 -10.79
CA GLN A 52 11.58 -8.86 -10.37
C GLN A 52 12.13 -8.16 -9.12
N LEU A 53 12.08 -8.84 -8.00
CA LEU A 53 12.59 -8.35 -6.73
C LEU A 53 13.79 -9.20 -6.29
N ALA A 54 14.79 -8.56 -5.67
CA ALA A 54 16.02 -9.25 -5.25
C ALA A 54 15.77 -10.34 -4.19
N LEU A 55 14.82 -10.10 -3.28
CA LEU A 55 14.53 -10.97 -2.14
C LEU A 55 13.17 -11.67 -2.21
N THR A 56 12.37 -11.41 -3.26
CA THR A 56 11.03 -11.99 -3.37
C THR A 56 10.82 -12.52 -4.78
N ARG A 57 10.45 -13.80 -4.86
CA ARG A 57 10.07 -14.43 -6.12
C ARG A 57 8.58 -14.76 -6.06
N PHE A 58 7.82 -14.22 -7.01
CA PHE A 58 6.41 -14.57 -7.16
C PHE A 58 6.30 -15.91 -7.93
N THR A 59 5.68 -16.90 -7.30
CA THR A 59 5.39 -18.21 -7.88
C THR A 59 3.90 -18.33 -8.20
N ASP A 60 3.55 -19.27 -9.08
CA ASP A 60 2.18 -19.63 -9.39
C ASP A 60 1.26 -18.47 -9.80
N PRO A 61 1.63 -17.66 -10.82
CA PRO A 61 0.75 -16.62 -11.32
C PRO A 61 -0.56 -17.27 -11.83
N PRO A 62 -1.71 -16.62 -11.64
CA PRO A 62 -2.97 -17.15 -12.14
C PRO A 62 -2.95 -17.25 -13.66
N ASP A 63 -3.45 -18.34 -14.19
CA ASP A 63 -3.74 -18.48 -15.63
C ASP A 63 -4.81 -17.47 -16.08
N SER A 64 -5.04 -17.36 -17.40
CA SER A 64 -5.97 -16.39 -17.96
C SER A 64 -7.40 -16.54 -17.44
N ALA A 65 -7.86 -17.79 -17.26
CA ALA A 65 -9.21 -18.07 -16.77
C ALA A 65 -9.39 -17.63 -15.32
N ARG A 66 -8.42 -17.97 -14.46
CA ARG A 66 -8.42 -17.54 -13.05
C ARG A 66 -8.29 -16.02 -12.94
N ARG A 67 -7.42 -15.40 -13.75
CA ARG A 67 -7.27 -13.95 -13.79
C ARG A 67 -8.60 -13.26 -14.12
N THR A 68 -9.28 -13.70 -15.16
CA THR A 68 -10.59 -13.16 -15.56
C THR A 68 -11.62 -13.34 -14.47
N ALA A 69 -11.72 -14.54 -13.88
CA ALA A 69 -12.64 -14.81 -12.78
C ALA A 69 -12.37 -13.93 -11.54
N LEU A 70 -11.11 -13.75 -11.18
CA LEU A 70 -10.72 -12.88 -10.07
C LEU A 70 -11.06 -11.42 -10.32
N LEU A 71 -10.85 -10.90 -11.55
CA LEU A 71 -11.24 -9.53 -11.90
C LEU A 71 -12.76 -9.33 -11.82
N HIS A 72 -13.54 -10.32 -12.24
CA HIS A 72 -15.00 -10.28 -12.07
C HIS A 72 -15.39 -10.25 -10.57
N LEU A 73 -14.74 -11.05 -9.72
CA LEU A 73 -14.98 -11.05 -8.29
C LEU A 73 -14.59 -9.72 -7.63
N VAL A 74 -13.47 -9.12 -8.01
CA VAL A 74 -13.07 -7.78 -7.55
C VAL A 74 -14.13 -6.75 -7.87
N ASN A 75 -14.64 -6.73 -9.11
CA ASN A 75 -15.71 -5.82 -9.50
C ASN A 75 -17.00 -6.07 -8.69
N ARG A 76 -17.32 -7.33 -8.43
CA ARG A 76 -18.50 -7.68 -7.60
C ARG A 76 -18.32 -7.20 -6.17
N VAL A 77 -17.15 -7.40 -5.57
CA VAL A 77 -16.83 -6.90 -4.23
C VAL A 77 -17.01 -5.39 -4.15
N ARG A 78 -16.50 -4.63 -5.13
CA ARG A 78 -16.65 -3.17 -5.17
C ARG A 78 -18.12 -2.75 -5.24
N GLN A 79 -18.92 -3.43 -6.05
CA GLN A 79 -20.36 -3.17 -6.13
C GLN A 79 -21.06 -3.41 -4.79
N GLU A 80 -20.75 -4.51 -4.11
CA GLU A 80 -21.35 -4.83 -2.82
C GLU A 80 -20.91 -3.81 -1.74
N VAL A 81 -19.63 -3.40 -1.73
CA VAL A 81 -19.12 -2.37 -0.80
C VAL A 81 -19.83 -1.03 -1.07
N ALA A 82 -19.99 -0.62 -2.32
CA ALA A 82 -20.69 0.61 -2.68
C ALA A 82 -22.17 0.56 -2.26
N THR A 83 -22.84 -0.57 -2.47
CA THR A 83 -24.21 -0.79 -2.00
C THR A 83 -24.30 -0.69 -0.47
N LEU A 84 -23.40 -1.36 0.23
CA LEU A 84 -23.33 -1.34 1.69
C LEU A 84 -23.10 0.10 2.20
N ALA A 85 -22.19 0.83 1.58
CA ALA A 85 -21.89 2.22 1.95
C ALA A 85 -23.12 3.12 1.78
N THR A 86 -23.84 2.93 0.69
CA THR A 86 -25.07 3.70 0.41
C THR A 86 -26.20 3.33 1.36
N ASP A 87 -26.48 2.04 1.53
CA ASP A 87 -27.63 1.55 2.32
C ASP A 87 -27.51 1.91 3.80
N TYR A 88 -26.30 1.89 4.35
CA TYR A 88 -26.05 2.14 5.77
C TYR A 88 -25.44 3.52 6.06
N HIS A 89 -25.35 4.40 5.05
CA HIS A 89 -24.75 5.74 5.16
C HIS A 89 -23.36 5.69 5.83
N LEU A 90 -22.50 4.81 5.31
CA LEU A 90 -21.13 4.68 5.83
C LEU A 90 -20.30 5.89 5.42
N ALA A 91 -19.55 6.42 6.39
CA ALA A 91 -18.69 7.55 6.13
C ALA A 91 -17.47 7.13 5.26
N VAL A 92 -17.19 7.91 4.22
CA VAL A 92 -15.95 7.80 3.45
C VAL A 92 -14.79 8.29 4.33
N ALA A 93 -13.74 7.51 4.41
CA ALA A 93 -12.52 7.94 5.08
C ALA A 93 -11.61 8.64 4.08
N GLU A 94 -11.22 9.85 4.40
CA GLU A 94 -10.15 10.54 3.68
C GLU A 94 -8.80 10.00 4.18
N GLU A 95 -8.03 9.39 3.30
CA GLU A 95 -6.69 8.93 3.58
C GLU A 95 -5.69 9.80 2.81
N SER A 96 -4.81 10.45 3.56
CA SER A 96 -3.76 11.26 2.94
C SER A 96 -2.65 10.33 2.43
N PHE A 97 -2.45 10.30 1.10
CA PHE A 97 -1.34 9.59 0.47
C PHE A 97 0.00 9.95 1.14
N VAL A 98 0.25 11.23 1.32
CA VAL A 98 1.49 11.73 1.94
C VAL A 98 1.67 11.15 3.34
N ARG A 99 0.65 11.26 4.20
CA ARG A 99 0.73 10.80 5.60
C ARG A 99 0.90 9.28 5.70
N SER A 100 0.15 8.53 4.91
CA SER A 100 0.21 7.07 4.88
C SER A 100 1.60 6.60 4.43
N THR A 101 2.09 7.13 3.31
CA THR A 101 3.38 6.77 2.72
C THR A 101 4.56 7.15 3.63
N MET A 102 4.52 8.37 4.22
CA MET A 102 5.54 8.77 5.18
C MET A 102 5.55 7.87 6.43
N GLY A 103 4.38 7.42 6.89
CA GLY A 103 4.27 6.45 7.97
C GLY A 103 4.96 5.12 7.65
N GLU A 104 4.73 4.59 6.45
CA GLU A 104 5.38 3.35 5.98
C GLU A 104 6.90 3.50 5.89
N PHE A 105 7.41 4.58 5.30
CA PHE A 105 8.87 4.81 5.22
C PHE A 105 9.51 5.00 6.59
N THR A 106 8.80 5.63 7.52
CA THR A 106 9.29 5.76 8.91
C THR A 106 9.41 4.41 9.59
N LEU A 107 8.44 3.50 9.41
CA LEU A 107 8.51 2.15 9.96
C LEU A 107 9.66 1.35 9.33
N LEU A 108 9.82 1.39 8.01
CA LEU A 108 10.91 0.73 7.31
C LEU A 108 12.28 1.27 7.73
N TRP A 109 12.40 2.57 7.94
CA TRP A 109 13.60 3.17 8.50
C TRP A 109 13.92 2.62 9.89
N CYS A 110 12.93 2.54 10.79
CA CYS A 110 13.10 1.94 12.11
C CYS A 110 13.57 0.48 12.02
N ASP A 111 12.98 -0.32 11.14
CA ASP A 111 13.35 -1.71 10.91
C ASP A 111 14.79 -1.85 10.39
N LEU A 112 15.23 -0.95 9.51
CA LEU A 112 16.62 -0.89 9.04
C LEU A 112 17.59 -0.51 10.16
N GLU A 113 17.25 0.48 10.99
CA GLU A 113 18.04 0.85 12.17
C GLU A 113 18.15 -0.34 13.15
N ASP A 114 17.09 -1.13 13.30
CA ASP A 114 17.10 -2.35 14.12
C ASP A 114 17.84 -3.52 13.48
N SER A 115 18.14 -3.43 12.18
CA SER A 115 18.92 -4.41 11.43
C SER A 115 20.43 -4.10 11.40
N ARG A 116 20.89 -3.04 12.06
CA ARG A 116 22.33 -2.76 12.20
C ARG A 116 23.05 -3.91 12.91
N PRO A 117 24.31 -4.21 12.54
CA PRO A 117 25.07 -5.34 13.09
C PRO A 117 25.08 -5.38 14.62
N GLN A 118 25.23 -4.24 15.28
CA GLN A 118 25.23 -4.14 16.74
C GLN A 118 23.91 -4.59 17.36
N LYS A 119 22.78 -4.37 16.67
CA LYS A 119 21.45 -4.78 17.15
C LYS A 119 21.10 -6.21 16.74
N LEU A 120 21.67 -6.71 15.64
CA LEU A 120 21.51 -8.12 15.22
C LEU A 120 22.12 -9.11 16.20
N GLN A 121 23.05 -8.70 17.06
CA GLN A 121 23.62 -9.54 18.14
C GLN A 121 22.54 -10.14 19.07
N ARG A 122 21.38 -9.53 19.18
CA ARG A 122 20.23 -10.07 19.94
C ARG A 122 19.69 -11.42 19.40
N TYR A 123 19.99 -11.75 18.16
CA TYR A 123 19.58 -13.01 17.53
C TYR A 123 20.66 -14.09 17.52
N GLY A 124 21.87 -13.78 18.02
CA GLY A 124 23.00 -14.71 18.11
C GLY A 124 24.33 -14.02 17.97
N ALA A 125 25.42 -14.78 18.12
CA ALA A 125 26.77 -14.27 17.93
C ALA A 125 26.95 -13.80 16.48
N ILE A 126 27.48 -12.59 16.32
CA ILE A 126 27.76 -12.00 15.01
C ILE A 126 29.26 -11.95 14.78
N ASN A 127 29.69 -12.13 13.54
CA ASN A 127 31.09 -11.97 13.15
C ASN A 127 31.54 -10.52 13.45
N PRO A 128 32.70 -10.29 14.13
CA PRO A 128 33.22 -8.96 14.42
C PRO A 128 33.38 -8.06 13.18
N GLN A 129 33.63 -8.63 12.00
CA GLN A 129 33.74 -7.88 10.75
C GLN A 129 32.38 -7.50 10.11
N ALA A 130 31.28 -7.97 10.70
CA ALA A 130 29.97 -7.70 10.13
C ALA A 130 29.61 -6.20 10.07
N ASP A 131 30.14 -5.42 11.00
CA ASP A 131 29.92 -3.97 11.03
C ASP A 131 30.55 -3.26 9.82
N GLU A 132 31.76 -3.67 9.44
CA GLU A 132 32.47 -3.12 8.28
C GLU A 132 31.81 -3.50 6.96
N VAL A 133 31.23 -4.70 6.89
CA VAL A 133 30.66 -5.25 5.64
C VAL A 133 29.16 -4.91 5.48
N LEU A 134 28.38 -5.06 6.54
CA LEU A 134 26.93 -4.83 6.50
C LEU A 134 26.53 -3.39 6.84
N GLY A 135 27.35 -2.68 7.63
CA GLY A 135 27.05 -1.30 8.03
C GLY A 135 26.83 -0.38 6.83
N PRO A 136 27.75 -0.29 5.86
CA PRO A 136 27.59 0.61 4.72
C PRO A 136 26.35 0.36 3.85
N PRO A 137 26.00 -0.87 3.45
CA PRO A 137 24.78 -1.10 2.67
C PRO A 137 23.49 -0.80 3.46
N ILE A 138 23.44 -1.10 4.76
CA ILE A 138 22.29 -0.74 5.60
C ILE A 138 22.18 0.77 5.71
N GLN A 139 23.29 1.48 5.90
CA GLN A 139 23.30 2.94 5.95
C GLN A 139 22.77 3.57 4.65
N ARG A 140 23.19 3.07 3.49
CA ARG A 140 22.64 3.53 2.19
C ARG A 140 21.15 3.32 2.06
N LEU A 141 20.62 2.18 2.53
CA LEU A 141 19.17 1.94 2.51
C LEU A 141 18.43 2.91 3.44
N ILE A 142 18.97 3.19 4.63
CA ILE A 142 18.43 4.19 5.55
C ILE A 142 18.36 5.57 4.89
N GLU A 143 19.43 6.00 4.24
CA GLU A 143 19.49 7.28 3.53
C GLU A 143 18.46 7.36 2.40
N LEU A 144 18.27 6.27 1.66
CA LEU A 144 17.23 6.19 0.63
C LEU A 144 15.82 6.27 1.22
N MET A 145 15.53 5.59 2.33
CA MET A 145 14.22 5.69 3.00
C MET A 145 13.95 7.11 3.51
N LEU A 146 14.96 7.77 4.08
CA LEU A 146 14.84 9.17 4.50
C LEU A 146 14.63 10.11 3.31
N ALA A 147 15.35 9.91 2.20
CA ALA A 147 15.16 10.68 0.98
C ALA A 147 13.74 10.48 0.40
N MET A 148 13.23 9.25 0.35
CA MET A 148 11.85 8.98 -0.07
C MET A 148 10.82 9.68 0.83
N ASN A 149 11.07 9.69 2.14
CA ASN A 149 10.22 10.39 3.11
C ASN A 149 10.23 11.91 2.87
N ASP A 150 11.39 12.49 2.64
CA ASP A 150 11.57 13.91 2.36
C ASP A 150 10.88 14.35 1.04
N VAL A 151 11.05 13.56 -0.02
CA VAL A 151 10.39 13.79 -1.32
C VAL A 151 8.87 13.67 -1.18
N THR A 152 8.39 12.64 -0.47
CA THR A 152 6.96 12.45 -0.21
C THR A 152 6.38 13.61 0.60
N GLY A 153 7.14 14.13 1.57
CA GLY A 153 6.77 15.32 2.37
C GLY A 153 6.85 16.65 1.62
N GLY A 154 7.31 16.65 0.37
CA GLY A 154 7.37 17.83 -0.48
C GLY A 154 8.57 18.73 -0.23
N LYS A 155 9.69 18.24 0.29
CA LYS A 155 10.93 19.01 0.42
C LYS A 155 11.50 19.32 -0.96
N GLU A 156 11.41 20.57 -1.39
CA GLU A 156 11.81 21.01 -2.73
C GLU A 156 13.28 20.70 -3.07
N GLU A 157 14.18 20.81 -2.11
CA GLU A 157 15.59 20.51 -2.28
C GLU A 157 15.81 19.00 -2.59
N SER A 158 15.15 18.13 -1.85
CA SER A 158 15.20 16.67 -2.08
C SER A 158 14.56 16.30 -3.41
N ILE A 159 13.45 16.91 -3.78
CA ILE A 159 12.78 16.68 -5.07
C ILE A 159 13.73 17.04 -6.21
N ARG A 160 14.36 18.22 -6.16
CA ARG A 160 15.29 18.70 -7.19
C ARG A 160 16.49 17.78 -7.33
N LEU A 161 17.12 17.41 -6.20
CA LEU A 161 18.27 16.51 -6.17
C LEU A 161 17.97 15.17 -6.87
N TRP A 162 16.83 14.57 -6.54
CA TRP A 162 16.47 13.25 -7.09
C TRP A 162 15.97 13.31 -8.53
N GLN A 163 15.47 14.43 -9.02
CA GLN A 163 15.20 14.67 -10.44
C GLN A 163 16.51 14.71 -11.25
N GLU A 164 17.51 15.46 -10.78
CA GLU A 164 18.83 15.56 -11.42
C GLU A 164 19.55 14.20 -11.46
N VAL A 165 19.49 13.41 -10.39
CA VAL A 165 20.04 12.05 -10.34
C VAL A 165 19.37 11.14 -11.37
N GLY A 166 18.03 11.15 -11.44
CA GLY A 166 17.27 10.33 -12.39
C GLY A 166 17.54 10.69 -13.86
N GLU A 167 17.77 11.95 -14.17
CA GLU A 167 18.15 12.41 -15.52
C GLU A 167 19.54 11.91 -15.92
N ASN A 168 20.51 11.94 -14.99
CA ASN A 168 21.86 11.47 -15.22
C ASN A 168 21.93 9.94 -15.39
N ASP A 169 21.20 9.18 -14.60
CA ASP A 169 21.11 7.71 -14.71
C ASP A 169 20.47 7.27 -16.04
N SER A 170 19.55 8.06 -16.58
CA SER A 170 18.88 7.80 -17.85
C SER A 170 19.80 8.02 -19.07
N GLN A 171 20.92 8.75 -18.92
CA GLN A 171 21.91 9.02 -19.96
C GLN A 171 23.13 8.09 -19.87
N GLY A 172 23.28 7.34 -18.79
CA GLY A 172 24.38 6.40 -18.57
C GLY A 172 23.97 4.96 -18.87
N THR A 173 24.81 4.26 -19.61
CA THR A 173 24.71 2.80 -19.82
C THR A 173 24.62 2.11 -18.45
N PRO A 174 23.69 1.15 -18.26
CA PRO A 174 23.60 0.46 -16.97
C PRO A 174 24.93 -0.20 -16.61
N PRO A 175 25.38 -0.12 -15.35
CA PRO A 175 26.58 -0.80 -14.92
C PRO A 175 26.41 -2.30 -15.16
N SER A 176 27.34 -2.89 -15.92
CA SER A 176 27.42 -4.33 -16.13
C SER A 176 27.56 -5.01 -14.76
N LEU A 177 26.60 -5.85 -14.41
CA LEU A 177 26.67 -6.74 -13.26
C LEU A 177 27.65 -7.88 -13.51
#